data_1f956deca306991de7b3bbf046d221c7
#
_entry.id   1f956deca306991de7b3bbf046d221c7
#
_cell.length_a   1.000
_cell.length_b   1.000
_cell.length_c   1.000
_cell.angle_alpha   90.00
_cell.angle_beta   90.00
_cell.angle_gamma   90.00
#
_symmetry.space_group_name_H-M   'P 1'
#
loop_
_entity.id
_entity.type
_entity.pdbx_description
1 polymer ?
#
loop_
_entity_poly.entity_id
_entity_poly.type
_entity_poly.pdbx_seq_one_letter_code
_entity_poly.pdbx_strand_id
1 'polypeptide(L)'
;MKTHDFWYDLPEELIAQTPLQQRDSSRLCVLDRVSGEVSHRHFYDILDYLKPGDCLVMNDSRVLPARLLGHRPTGGAAELLLLKDLGNKQWECLAKPGRKLQAGQEVIFGNGELTATITAVKDDGNRVVTFHYEGIFLEVLERLGKMPLPPYIKAELQDQERYQTVYSREVGSAAAPTAGLHWTPELLDKARAKGVETAFVTLHVGLGTFRPVKAEDILDHHMHAELCMISAETAALLNKTKAAGGRIICVGTTSCRTLESLVNEDGSFEEKSSWTEIFIYPGYTFKAMDGLITNFHLPESTLVMLVSAFAGRENVLNAYNEAVRERYRFFSFGDAMCIL
;
A
#
# COMPACT_ATOMS: atom_id res chain seq x y z
N MET A 1 6.01 -14.94 -20.00
CA MET A 1 5.04 -15.36 -18.95
C MET A 1 3.79 -14.51 -19.11
N LYS A 2 2.62 -15.14 -19.07
CA LYS A 2 1.37 -14.42 -19.31
C LYS A 2 0.77 -13.92 -18.00
N THR A 3 0.06 -12.82 -18.05
CA THR A 3 -0.68 -12.28 -16.88
C THR A 3 -1.65 -13.33 -16.32
N HIS A 4 -2.30 -14.10 -17.21
CA HIS A 4 -3.23 -15.19 -16.84
C HIS A 4 -2.56 -16.36 -16.09
N ASP A 5 -1.24 -16.51 -16.15
CA ASP A 5 -0.51 -17.52 -15.36
C ASP A 5 -0.64 -17.28 -13.83
N PHE A 6 -1.11 -16.11 -13.43
CA PHE A 6 -1.34 -15.68 -12.04
C PHE A 6 -2.82 -15.58 -11.68
N TRP A 7 -3.65 -16.22 -12.47
CA TRP A 7 -5.09 -16.26 -12.22
C TRP A 7 -5.43 -17.32 -11.17
N TYR A 8 -6.41 -17.02 -10.33
CA TYR A 8 -7.10 -17.94 -9.44
C TYR A 8 -8.54 -17.47 -9.27
N ASP A 9 -9.45 -18.39 -8.96
CA ASP A 9 -10.87 -18.07 -8.78
C ASP A 9 -11.09 -17.43 -7.41
N LEU A 10 -11.51 -16.16 -7.42
CA LEU A 10 -11.78 -15.40 -6.20
C LEU A 10 -13.25 -14.98 -6.15
N PRO A 11 -14.08 -15.62 -5.30
CA PRO A 11 -15.45 -15.18 -5.05
C PRO A 11 -15.52 -13.76 -4.50
N GLU A 12 -16.40 -12.91 -5.07
CA GLU A 12 -16.53 -11.50 -4.69
C GLU A 12 -16.87 -11.32 -3.19
N GLU A 13 -17.63 -12.24 -2.62
CA GLU A 13 -18.00 -12.21 -1.20
C GLU A 13 -16.81 -12.38 -0.23
N LEU A 14 -15.66 -12.86 -0.70
CA LEU A 14 -14.45 -12.95 0.12
C LEU A 14 -13.67 -11.63 0.18
N ILE A 15 -14.01 -10.65 -0.66
CA ILE A 15 -13.38 -9.33 -0.65
C ILE A 15 -13.88 -8.55 0.56
N ALA A 16 -13.00 -8.32 1.53
CA ALA A 16 -13.34 -7.63 2.76
C ALA A 16 -13.76 -6.18 2.52
N GLN A 17 -14.97 -5.82 2.96
CA GLN A 17 -15.51 -4.47 2.81
C GLN A 17 -15.24 -3.58 4.03
N THR A 18 -15.03 -4.18 5.20
CA THR A 18 -14.84 -3.49 6.47
C THR A 18 -13.69 -4.12 7.26
N PRO A 19 -12.92 -3.34 8.05
CA PRO A 19 -11.92 -3.89 8.95
C PRO A 19 -12.59 -4.68 10.10
N LEU A 20 -11.86 -5.67 10.64
CA LEU A 20 -12.25 -6.32 11.88
C LEU A 20 -12.19 -5.33 13.05
N GLN A 21 -12.98 -5.54 14.08
CA GLN A 21 -12.98 -4.66 15.25
C GLN A 21 -11.58 -4.60 15.89
N GLN A 22 -10.95 -5.74 16.09
CA GLN A 22 -9.58 -5.88 16.58
C GLN A 22 -8.65 -6.19 15.40
N ARG A 23 -7.59 -5.39 15.19
CA ARG A 23 -6.70 -5.46 14.02
C ARG A 23 -5.98 -6.80 13.93
N ASP A 24 -5.42 -7.28 15.04
CA ASP A 24 -4.60 -8.49 15.12
C ASP A 24 -5.41 -9.79 15.25
N SER A 25 -6.76 -9.71 15.27
CA SER A 25 -7.63 -10.88 15.23
C SER A 25 -7.90 -11.41 13.82
N SER A 26 -7.34 -10.81 12.77
CA SER A 26 -7.38 -11.35 11.42
C SER A 26 -6.72 -12.72 11.36
N ARG A 27 -7.12 -13.56 10.41
CA ARG A 27 -6.44 -14.84 10.18
C ARG A 27 -5.07 -14.61 9.56
N LEU A 28 -4.18 -15.55 9.80
CA LEU A 28 -2.83 -15.60 9.26
C LEU A 28 -2.61 -16.92 8.53
N CYS A 29 -2.38 -16.84 7.23
CA CYS A 29 -1.91 -17.95 6.41
C CYS A 29 -0.39 -17.95 6.43
N VAL A 30 0.23 -18.95 7.02
CA VAL A 30 1.69 -19.09 7.03
C VAL A 30 2.10 -20.05 5.93
N LEU A 31 2.92 -19.58 5.01
CA LEU A 31 3.48 -20.34 3.91
C LEU A 31 4.99 -20.53 4.10
N ASP A 32 5.41 -21.77 4.27
CA ASP A 32 6.82 -22.13 4.12
C ASP A 32 7.19 -22.08 2.63
N ARG A 33 8.06 -21.15 2.25
CA ARG A 33 8.40 -20.91 0.83
C ARG A 33 9.21 -22.04 0.19
N VAL A 34 9.85 -22.88 0.99
CA VAL A 34 10.70 -23.99 0.50
C VAL A 34 9.85 -25.24 0.28
N SER A 35 9.07 -25.64 1.28
CA SER A 35 8.23 -26.84 1.19
C SER A 35 6.88 -26.61 0.52
N GLY A 36 6.37 -25.35 0.50
CA GLY A 36 5.01 -25.02 0.07
C GLY A 36 3.94 -25.37 1.10
N GLU A 37 4.33 -25.80 2.30
CA GLU A 37 3.40 -26.14 3.37
C GLU A 37 2.66 -24.90 3.88
N VAL A 38 1.33 -25.05 4.06
CA VAL A 38 0.46 -23.99 4.55
C VAL A 38 -0.03 -24.35 5.96
N SER A 39 0.00 -23.37 6.85
CA SER A 39 -0.64 -23.49 8.16
C SER A 39 -1.51 -22.26 8.49
N HIS A 40 -2.57 -22.48 9.26
CA HIS A 40 -3.58 -21.48 9.58
C HIS A 40 -3.44 -21.03 11.03
N ARG A 41 -3.38 -19.70 11.23
CA ARG A 41 -3.20 -19.05 12.53
C ARG A 41 -4.06 -17.78 12.59
N HIS A 42 -3.93 -17.02 13.66
CA HIS A 42 -4.37 -15.62 13.74
C HIS A 42 -3.16 -14.70 13.72
N PHE A 43 -3.37 -13.43 13.38
CA PHE A 43 -2.25 -12.50 13.22
C PHE A 43 -1.49 -12.26 14.53
N TYR A 44 -2.15 -12.30 15.68
CA TYR A 44 -1.49 -12.21 16.99
C TYR A 44 -0.49 -13.36 17.25
N ASP A 45 -0.58 -14.49 16.54
CA ASP A 45 0.37 -15.61 16.62
C ASP A 45 1.65 -15.34 15.79
N ILE A 46 1.74 -14.20 15.09
CA ILE A 46 2.91 -13.85 14.26
C ILE A 46 4.22 -13.90 15.06
N LEU A 47 4.14 -13.62 16.36
CA LEU A 47 5.29 -13.67 17.28
C LEU A 47 5.95 -15.05 17.32
N ASP A 48 5.23 -16.14 17.08
CA ASP A 48 5.80 -17.49 17.08
C ASP A 48 6.74 -17.74 15.90
N TYR A 49 6.61 -16.93 14.85
CA TYR A 49 7.41 -16.99 13.62
C TYR A 49 8.58 -16.00 13.61
N LEU A 50 8.63 -15.08 14.57
CA LEU A 50 9.69 -14.10 14.73
C LEU A 50 10.73 -14.58 15.77
N LYS A 51 12.00 -14.27 15.54
CA LYS A 51 13.13 -14.65 16.41
C LYS A 51 13.85 -13.40 16.92
N PRO A 52 14.48 -13.46 18.10
CA PRO A 52 15.39 -12.40 18.53
C PRO A 52 16.46 -12.11 17.46
N GLY A 53 16.69 -10.84 17.16
CA GLY A 53 17.60 -10.41 16.12
C GLY A 53 16.96 -10.23 14.72
N ASP A 54 15.70 -10.64 14.51
CA ASP A 54 14.95 -10.27 13.30
C ASP A 54 14.66 -8.77 13.29
N CYS A 55 14.51 -8.19 12.09
CA CYS A 55 14.09 -6.81 11.88
C CYS A 55 12.83 -6.78 11.01
N LEU A 56 11.74 -6.25 11.56
CA LEU A 56 10.51 -5.93 10.81
C LEU A 56 10.68 -4.59 10.10
N VAL A 57 10.53 -4.58 8.79
CA VAL A 57 10.61 -3.34 7.99
C VAL A 57 9.21 -2.94 7.55
N MET A 58 8.79 -1.75 7.98
CA MET A 58 7.44 -1.24 7.85
C MET A 58 7.41 0.06 7.03
N ASN A 59 6.42 0.20 6.15
CA ASN A 59 6.19 1.45 5.44
C ASN A 59 5.36 2.40 6.31
N ASP A 60 5.94 3.52 6.70
CA ASP A 60 5.34 4.52 7.61
C ASP A 60 4.55 5.63 6.89
N SER A 61 4.31 5.47 5.59
CA SER A 61 3.51 6.44 4.86
C SER A 61 2.10 6.56 5.44
N ARG A 62 1.59 7.80 5.45
CA ARG A 62 0.25 8.14 5.91
C ARG A 62 -0.60 8.59 4.73
N VAL A 63 -1.80 8.05 4.63
CA VAL A 63 -2.73 8.38 3.56
C VAL A 63 -3.32 9.77 3.78
N LEU A 64 -3.29 10.59 2.73
CA LEU A 64 -4.02 11.85 2.71
C LEU A 64 -5.53 11.61 2.57
N PRO A 65 -6.39 12.36 3.26
CA PRO A 65 -7.82 12.39 2.98
C PRO A 65 -8.06 13.14 1.66
N ALA A 66 -7.52 12.57 0.58
CA ALA A 66 -7.33 13.19 -0.72
C ALA A 66 -8.61 13.28 -1.56
N ARG A 67 -9.72 12.68 -1.13
CA ARG A 67 -10.99 12.67 -1.85
C ARG A 67 -11.89 13.79 -1.36
N LEU A 68 -12.04 14.83 -2.16
CA LEU A 68 -12.84 16.01 -1.87
C LEU A 68 -14.19 15.94 -2.60
N LEU A 69 -15.28 15.97 -1.81
CA LEU A 69 -16.64 16.02 -2.34
C LEU A 69 -17.19 17.43 -2.21
N GLY A 70 -17.62 18.01 -3.31
CA GLY A 70 -18.11 19.37 -3.38
C GLY A 70 -19.20 19.55 -4.45
N HIS A 71 -19.43 20.78 -4.82
CA HIS A 71 -20.40 21.12 -5.86
C HIS A 71 -19.87 22.26 -6.75
N ARG A 72 -20.38 22.33 -7.96
CA ARG A 72 -20.14 23.45 -8.86
C ARG A 72 -21.00 24.64 -8.43
N PRO A 73 -20.67 25.88 -8.82
CA PRO A 73 -21.50 27.06 -8.54
C PRO A 73 -22.96 26.89 -8.98
N THR A 74 -23.20 26.04 -9.98
CA THR A 74 -24.54 25.68 -10.49
C THR A 74 -25.28 24.64 -9.64
N GLY A 75 -24.73 24.21 -8.47
CA GLY A 75 -25.29 23.21 -7.57
C GLY A 75 -25.02 21.75 -7.97
N GLY A 76 -24.43 21.47 -9.11
CA GLY A 76 -24.14 20.11 -9.54
C GLY A 76 -22.98 19.49 -8.77
N ALA A 77 -23.15 18.26 -8.27
CA ALA A 77 -22.10 17.54 -7.53
C ALA A 77 -20.77 17.45 -8.31
N ALA A 78 -19.68 17.57 -7.59
CA ALA A 78 -18.31 17.46 -8.09
C ALA A 78 -17.43 16.70 -7.09
N GLU A 79 -16.48 15.95 -7.61
CA GLU A 79 -15.46 15.24 -6.82
C GLU A 79 -14.09 15.54 -7.40
N LEU A 80 -13.15 15.91 -6.56
CA LEU A 80 -11.73 15.96 -6.87
C LEU A 80 -10.97 14.95 -6.02
N LEU A 81 -10.09 14.19 -6.65
CA LEU A 81 -9.18 13.29 -5.97
C LEU A 81 -7.75 13.77 -6.22
N LEU A 82 -7.07 14.19 -5.16
CA LEU A 82 -5.71 14.69 -5.20
C LEU A 82 -4.74 13.57 -5.58
N LEU A 83 -3.84 13.82 -6.55
CA LEU A 83 -2.85 12.86 -7.03
C LEU A 83 -1.42 13.27 -6.70
N LYS A 84 -1.07 14.52 -7.04
CA LYS A 84 0.28 15.04 -6.93
C LYS A 84 0.25 16.51 -6.59
N ASP A 85 1.02 16.90 -5.58
CA ASP A 85 1.28 18.30 -5.28
C ASP A 85 2.25 18.87 -6.34
N LEU A 86 1.86 19.95 -6.97
CA LEU A 86 2.64 20.69 -7.98
C LEU A 86 3.28 21.96 -7.39
N GLY A 87 3.07 22.23 -6.10
CA GLY A 87 3.46 23.45 -5.43
C GLY A 87 2.52 24.64 -5.72
N ASN A 88 2.74 25.76 -5.05
CA ASN A 88 1.97 27.00 -5.26
C ASN A 88 0.43 26.83 -5.18
N LYS A 89 -0.04 26.01 -4.25
CA LYS A 89 -1.46 25.62 -4.08
C LYS A 89 -2.06 24.89 -5.29
N GLN A 90 -1.23 24.34 -6.18
CA GLN A 90 -1.67 23.58 -7.35
C GLN A 90 -1.50 22.08 -7.11
N TRP A 91 -2.48 21.33 -7.58
CA TRP A 91 -2.49 19.88 -7.52
C TRP A 91 -2.92 19.29 -8.85
N GLU A 92 -2.32 18.16 -9.19
CA GLU A 92 -2.88 17.27 -10.19
C GLU A 92 -3.97 16.43 -9.54
N CYS A 93 -5.15 16.34 -10.17
CA CYS A 93 -6.33 15.69 -9.63
C CYS A 93 -7.07 14.86 -10.68
N LEU A 94 -7.68 13.76 -10.25
CA LEU A 94 -8.82 13.20 -10.97
C LEU A 94 -10.07 13.99 -10.64
N ALA A 95 -10.98 14.15 -11.61
CA ALA A 95 -12.20 14.95 -11.46
C ALA A 95 -13.44 14.19 -11.95
N LYS A 96 -14.52 14.24 -11.18
CA LYS A 96 -15.84 13.72 -11.56
C LYS A 96 -16.91 14.78 -11.34
N PRO A 97 -17.81 14.97 -12.35
CA PRO A 97 -17.84 14.39 -13.70
C PRO A 97 -16.84 15.09 -14.62
N GLY A 98 -15.94 14.33 -15.26
CA GLY A 98 -14.84 14.87 -16.08
C GLY A 98 -15.30 15.78 -17.22
N ARG A 99 -16.43 15.49 -17.86
CA ARG A 99 -16.97 16.31 -18.96
C ARG A 99 -17.41 17.71 -18.54
N LYS A 100 -17.74 17.91 -17.27
CA LYS A 100 -18.26 19.19 -16.72
C LYS A 100 -17.21 19.97 -15.94
N LEU A 101 -16.07 19.36 -15.63
CA LEU A 101 -14.96 19.99 -14.91
C LEU A 101 -13.82 20.23 -15.89
N GLN A 102 -13.98 21.29 -16.69
CA GLN A 102 -13.03 21.77 -17.70
C GLN A 102 -12.28 23.00 -17.18
N ALA A 103 -11.22 23.43 -17.88
CA ALA A 103 -10.47 24.65 -17.53
C ALA A 103 -11.41 25.85 -17.35
N GLY A 104 -11.18 26.64 -16.32
CA GLY A 104 -12.00 27.77 -15.91
C GLY A 104 -13.21 27.43 -15.03
N GLN A 105 -13.50 26.14 -14.79
CA GLN A 105 -14.59 25.75 -13.91
C GLN A 105 -14.15 25.76 -12.45
N GLU A 106 -15.11 26.09 -11.57
CA GLU A 106 -14.90 26.13 -10.12
C GLU A 106 -15.62 25.02 -9.41
N VAL A 107 -15.07 24.61 -8.28
CA VAL A 107 -15.68 23.66 -7.32
C VAL A 107 -15.61 24.25 -5.91
N ILE A 108 -16.71 24.12 -5.17
CA ILE A 108 -16.86 24.63 -3.81
C ILE A 108 -16.97 23.42 -2.88
N PHE A 109 -16.21 23.43 -1.78
CA PHE A 109 -16.22 22.38 -0.76
C PHE A 109 -16.62 22.97 0.59
N GLY A 110 -17.26 22.14 1.41
CA GLY A 110 -17.82 22.57 2.69
C GLY A 110 -18.79 23.74 2.52
N ASN A 111 -18.68 24.72 3.37
CA ASN A 111 -19.47 25.97 3.32
C ASN A 111 -18.72 27.09 2.54
N GLY A 112 -17.81 26.73 1.62
CA GLY A 112 -16.98 27.69 0.88
C GLY A 112 -15.62 27.97 1.52
N GLU A 113 -15.26 27.25 2.58
CA GLU A 113 -13.93 27.38 3.22
C GLU A 113 -12.77 26.85 2.35
N LEU A 114 -13.10 26.01 1.37
CA LEU A 114 -12.17 25.57 0.32
C LEU A 114 -12.86 25.73 -1.04
N THR A 115 -12.20 26.39 -1.96
CA THR A 115 -12.62 26.42 -3.38
C THR A 115 -11.48 25.99 -4.27
N ALA A 116 -11.81 25.51 -5.47
CA ALA A 116 -10.84 25.06 -6.44
C ALA A 116 -11.19 25.55 -7.83
N THR A 117 -10.17 26.00 -8.57
CA THR A 117 -10.30 26.37 -9.98
C THR A 117 -9.54 25.37 -10.84
N ILE A 118 -10.20 24.78 -11.83
CA ILE A 118 -9.53 23.93 -12.82
C ILE A 118 -8.73 24.83 -13.74
N THR A 119 -7.41 24.71 -13.74
CA THR A 119 -6.52 25.57 -14.56
C THR A 119 -6.13 24.92 -15.88
N ALA A 120 -6.06 23.58 -15.92
CA ALA A 120 -5.78 22.85 -17.16
C ALA A 120 -6.37 21.44 -17.13
N VAL A 121 -6.55 20.87 -18.33
CA VAL A 121 -6.87 19.46 -18.55
C VAL A 121 -5.69 18.84 -19.27
N LYS A 122 -5.12 17.76 -18.71
CA LYS A 122 -4.00 17.02 -19.28
C LYS A 122 -4.48 15.99 -20.30
N ASP A 123 -3.57 15.51 -21.15
CA ASP A 123 -3.87 14.51 -22.20
C ASP A 123 -4.37 13.17 -21.63
N ASP A 124 -3.90 12.79 -20.42
CA ASP A 124 -4.35 11.62 -19.70
C ASP A 124 -5.72 11.77 -18.99
N GLY A 125 -6.33 12.95 -19.14
CA GLY A 125 -7.62 13.28 -18.54
C GLY A 125 -7.55 13.82 -17.11
N ASN A 126 -6.37 13.90 -16.51
CA ASN A 126 -6.18 14.54 -15.21
C ASN A 126 -6.38 16.06 -15.30
N ARG A 127 -6.62 16.69 -14.17
CA ARG A 127 -6.81 18.16 -14.05
C ARG A 127 -5.66 18.75 -13.27
N VAL A 128 -5.19 19.91 -13.72
CA VAL A 128 -4.41 20.81 -12.86
C VAL A 128 -5.40 21.73 -12.18
N VAL A 129 -5.35 21.78 -10.87
CA VAL A 129 -6.32 22.47 -10.02
C VAL A 129 -5.59 23.42 -9.09
N THR A 130 -6.00 24.68 -9.03
CA THR A 130 -5.52 25.64 -8.03
C THR A 130 -6.54 25.72 -6.90
N PHE A 131 -6.10 25.46 -5.68
CA PHE A 131 -6.93 25.54 -4.47
C PHE A 131 -6.83 26.93 -3.81
N HIS A 132 -7.96 27.41 -3.33
CA HIS A 132 -8.07 28.68 -2.60
C HIS A 132 -8.60 28.38 -1.19
N TYR A 133 -7.78 28.67 -0.19
CA TYR A 133 -8.05 28.41 1.23
C TYR A 133 -7.21 29.33 2.09
N GLU A 134 -7.62 29.47 3.35
CA GLU A 134 -6.87 30.13 4.40
C GLU A 134 -6.23 29.10 5.35
N GLY A 135 -5.06 29.44 5.90
CA GLY A 135 -4.34 28.57 6.84
C GLY A 135 -3.56 27.44 6.19
N ILE A 136 -3.54 26.27 6.84
CA ILE A 136 -2.76 25.10 6.46
C ILE A 136 -3.64 24.12 5.66
N PHE A 137 -3.23 23.78 4.44
CA PHE A 137 -4.02 22.93 3.54
C PHE A 137 -4.32 21.56 4.12
N LEU A 138 -3.37 20.96 4.81
CA LEU A 138 -3.58 19.65 5.45
C LEU A 138 -4.69 19.68 6.48
N GLU A 139 -4.80 20.73 7.30
CA GLU A 139 -5.89 20.90 8.27
C GLU A 139 -7.26 21.04 7.56
N VAL A 140 -7.27 21.72 6.41
CA VAL A 140 -8.50 21.84 5.59
C VAL A 140 -8.88 20.46 5.02
N LEU A 141 -7.89 19.69 4.54
CA LEU A 141 -8.12 18.33 4.05
C LEU A 141 -8.63 17.39 5.13
N GLU A 142 -8.09 17.48 6.35
CA GLU A 142 -8.57 16.67 7.49
C GLU A 142 -10.04 16.92 7.82
N ARG A 143 -10.52 18.15 7.65
CA ARG A 143 -11.94 18.50 7.90
C ARG A 143 -12.86 18.11 6.74
N LEU A 144 -12.45 18.32 5.49
CA LEU A 144 -13.32 18.21 4.31
C LEU A 144 -13.08 16.96 3.49
N GLY A 145 -11.88 16.41 3.57
CA GLY A 145 -11.46 15.27 2.77
C GLY A 145 -12.00 13.95 3.31
N LYS A 146 -12.18 13.02 2.39
CA LYS A 146 -12.46 11.62 2.70
C LYS A 146 -11.28 10.75 2.31
N MET A 147 -11.13 9.64 3.02
CA MET A 147 -10.11 8.64 2.73
C MET A 147 -10.32 8.06 1.33
N PRO A 148 -9.32 8.05 0.44
CA PRO A 148 -9.42 7.48 -0.89
C PRO A 148 -9.30 5.95 -0.81
N LEU A 149 -10.40 5.27 -0.49
CA LEU A 149 -10.42 3.82 -0.45
C LEU A 149 -10.29 3.21 -1.85
N PRO A 150 -9.68 2.02 -1.96
CA PRO A 150 -9.62 1.27 -3.20
C PRO A 150 -11.01 1.01 -3.80
N PRO A 151 -11.14 0.92 -5.14
CA PRO A 151 -12.44 0.83 -5.80
C PRO A 151 -13.24 -0.46 -5.48
N TYR A 152 -12.60 -1.49 -4.97
CA TYR A 152 -13.26 -2.73 -4.54
C TYR A 152 -13.90 -2.63 -3.15
N ILE A 153 -13.59 -1.57 -2.37
CA ILE A 153 -14.27 -1.26 -1.12
C ILE A 153 -15.42 -0.32 -1.44
N LYS A 154 -16.64 -0.85 -1.36
CA LYS A 154 -17.89 -0.12 -1.64
C LYS A 154 -18.54 0.42 -0.36
N ALA A 155 -18.18 -0.16 0.78
CA ALA A 155 -18.67 0.26 2.09
C ALA A 155 -18.07 1.60 2.53
N GLU A 156 -18.85 2.44 3.18
CA GLU A 156 -18.35 3.68 3.79
C GLU A 156 -17.58 3.35 5.07
N LEU A 157 -16.38 3.91 5.20
CA LEU A 157 -15.55 3.74 6.37
C LEU A 157 -15.99 4.74 7.46
N GLN A 158 -16.48 4.23 8.59
CA GLN A 158 -16.99 5.05 9.69
C GLN A 158 -15.86 5.78 10.43
N ASP A 159 -14.72 5.12 10.58
CA ASP A 159 -13.52 5.65 11.21
C ASP A 159 -12.36 5.62 10.20
N GLN A 160 -11.95 6.80 9.74
CA GLN A 160 -10.89 6.94 8.72
C GLN A 160 -9.52 6.45 9.23
N GLU A 161 -9.25 6.49 10.54
CA GLU A 161 -8.00 5.97 11.12
C GLU A 161 -7.88 4.44 11.00
N ARG A 162 -8.97 3.73 10.70
CA ARG A 162 -8.92 2.30 10.41
C ARG A 162 -8.21 1.98 9.08
N TYR A 163 -8.07 2.95 8.18
CA TYR A 163 -7.27 2.82 6.96
C TYR A 163 -5.88 3.48 7.09
N GLN A 164 -5.39 3.61 8.32
CA GLN A 164 -4.03 4.05 8.65
C GLN A 164 -3.35 2.97 9.52
N THR A 165 -2.03 2.80 9.34
CA THR A 165 -1.23 1.98 10.26
C THR A 165 -1.03 2.72 11.58
N VAL A 166 -0.85 1.98 12.68
CA VAL A 166 -0.62 2.57 14.01
C VAL A 166 0.71 3.31 14.13
N TYR A 167 1.57 3.18 13.14
CA TYR A 167 2.89 3.82 13.04
C TYR A 167 3.01 4.79 11.87
N SER A 168 1.92 5.10 11.17
CA SER A 168 1.94 6.04 10.03
C SER A 168 2.31 7.45 10.48
N ARG A 169 3.21 8.12 9.75
CA ARG A 169 3.68 9.48 10.03
C ARG A 169 3.96 10.31 8.77
N GLU A 170 4.58 9.72 7.74
CA GLU A 170 4.99 10.45 6.54
C GLU A 170 3.80 10.65 5.59
N VAL A 171 3.20 11.84 5.63
CA VAL A 171 2.00 12.17 4.86
C VAL A 171 2.31 12.30 3.37
N GLY A 172 1.46 11.74 2.49
CA GLY A 172 1.65 11.90 1.04
C GLY A 172 1.18 10.70 0.20
N SER A 173 0.77 9.60 0.84
CA SER A 173 0.34 8.40 0.14
C SER A 173 -1.13 8.48 -0.27
N ALA A 174 -1.46 7.92 -1.44
CA ALA A 174 -2.84 7.74 -1.89
C ALA A 174 -3.47 6.42 -1.40
N ALA A 175 -2.67 5.51 -0.85
CA ALA A 175 -3.15 4.26 -0.26
C ALA A 175 -2.32 3.85 0.95
N ALA A 176 -2.96 3.16 1.91
CA ALA A 176 -2.30 2.63 3.08
C ALA A 176 -1.42 1.41 2.73
N PRO A 177 -0.30 1.19 3.43
CA PRO A 177 0.45 -0.07 3.39
C PRO A 177 -0.33 -1.13 4.18
N THR A 178 -1.29 -1.79 3.52
CA THR A 178 -2.39 -2.52 4.18
C THR A 178 -1.96 -3.72 5.01
N ALA A 179 -0.81 -4.34 4.73
CA ALA A 179 -0.24 -5.38 5.59
C ALA A 179 0.14 -4.84 7.00
N GLY A 180 0.35 -3.54 7.12
CA GLY A 180 0.57 -2.87 8.38
C GLY A 180 -0.68 -2.66 9.22
N LEU A 181 -1.88 -2.78 8.62
CA LEU A 181 -3.15 -2.57 9.32
C LEU A 181 -3.46 -3.65 10.36
N HIS A 182 -2.81 -4.80 10.28
CA HIS A 182 -2.96 -5.90 11.24
C HIS A 182 -2.24 -5.65 12.57
N TRP A 183 -1.24 -4.78 12.57
CA TRP A 183 -0.45 -4.50 13.76
C TRP A 183 -1.18 -3.58 14.73
N THR A 184 -1.01 -3.88 16.03
CA THR A 184 -1.39 -3.01 17.13
C THR A 184 -0.14 -2.52 17.86
N PRO A 185 -0.21 -1.40 18.61
CA PRO A 185 0.92 -0.97 19.44
C PRO A 185 1.39 -2.06 20.40
N GLU A 186 0.45 -2.76 21.04
CA GLU A 186 0.72 -3.82 22.00
C GLU A 186 1.42 -5.03 21.34
N LEU A 187 1.05 -5.40 20.11
CA LEU A 187 1.70 -6.48 19.39
C LEU A 187 3.14 -6.10 18.97
N LEU A 188 3.35 -4.84 18.56
CA LEU A 188 4.68 -4.31 18.27
C LEU A 188 5.56 -4.28 19.52
N ASP A 189 5.01 -3.88 20.66
CA ASP A 189 5.75 -3.87 21.93
C ASP A 189 6.14 -5.29 22.37
N LYS A 190 5.25 -6.27 22.19
CA LYS A 190 5.57 -7.68 22.42
C LYS A 190 6.69 -8.18 21.48
N ALA A 191 6.67 -7.78 20.20
CA ALA A 191 7.75 -8.14 19.27
C ALA A 191 9.09 -7.55 19.71
N ARG A 192 9.12 -6.27 20.10
CA ARG A 192 10.33 -5.61 20.65
C ARG A 192 10.82 -6.27 21.94
N ALA A 193 9.91 -6.61 22.84
CA ALA A 193 10.24 -7.33 24.08
C ALA A 193 10.84 -8.72 23.81
N LYS A 194 10.50 -9.34 22.68
CA LYS A 194 11.09 -10.60 22.20
C LYS A 194 12.48 -10.42 21.58
N GLY A 195 12.96 -9.19 21.40
CA GLY A 195 14.24 -8.88 20.76
C GLY A 195 14.15 -8.73 19.24
N VAL A 196 12.95 -8.44 18.71
CA VAL A 196 12.74 -8.13 17.30
C VAL A 196 12.85 -6.62 17.11
N GLU A 197 13.71 -6.19 16.19
CA GLU A 197 13.88 -4.78 15.84
C GLU A 197 12.75 -4.33 14.90
N THR A 198 12.45 -3.03 14.91
CA THR A 198 11.49 -2.41 13.98
C THR A 198 12.15 -1.26 13.25
N ALA A 199 12.14 -1.30 11.93
CA ALA A 199 12.68 -0.28 11.04
C ALA A 199 11.58 0.29 10.16
N PHE A 200 11.73 1.56 9.77
CA PHE A 200 10.73 2.23 8.94
C PHE A 200 11.36 2.70 7.63
N VAL A 201 10.60 2.50 6.56
CA VAL A 201 10.87 3.04 5.24
C VAL A 201 9.63 3.81 4.79
N THR A 202 9.79 4.72 3.84
CA THR A 202 8.67 5.45 3.27
C THR A 202 8.53 5.12 1.80
N LEU A 203 7.34 4.72 1.37
CA LEU A 203 6.95 4.66 -0.04
C LEU A 203 5.56 5.26 -0.17
N HIS A 204 5.47 6.36 -0.92
CA HIS A 204 4.19 6.98 -1.22
C HIS A 204 3.52 6.25 -2.37
N VAL A 205 2.52 5.43 -2.01
CA VAL A 205 1.73 4.65 -2.98
C VAL A 205 0.90 5.59 -3.83
N GLY A 206 1.07 5.48 -5.15
CA GLY A 206 0.25 6.20 -6.12
C GLY A 206 -1.06 5.46 -6.44
N LEU A 207 -2.04 6.18 -7.00
CA LEU A 207 -3.32 5.57 -7.42
C LEU A 207 -3.19 4.54 -8.55
N GLY A 208 -2.04 4.52 -9.23
CA GLY A 208 -1.72 3.52 -10.24
C GLY A 208 -1.78 2.08 -9.73
N THR A 209 -1.51 1.89 -8.44
CA THR A 209 -1.54 0.57 -7.77
C THR A 209 -2.92 -0.11 -7.82
N PHE A 210 -4.00 0.66 -7.99
CA PHE A 210 -5.36 0.12 -8.11
C PHE A 210 -5.79 -0.17 -9.55
N ARG A 211 -4.95 0.12 -10.53
CA ARG A 211 -5.26 -0.18 -11.93
C ARG A 211 -4.93 -1.64 -12.25
N PRO A 212 -5.86 -2.38 -12.87
CA PRO A 212 -5.57 -3.76 -13.29
C PRO A 212 -4.47 -3.77 -14.36
N VAL A 213 -3.67 -4.84 -14.37
CA VAL A 213 -2.71 -5.11 -15.46
C VAL A 213 -3.52 -5.35 -16.74
N LYS A 214 -3.19 -4.60 -17.79
CA LYS A 214 -3.87 -4.73 -19.10
C LYS A 214 -3.04 -5.52 -20.11
N ALA A 215 -1.75 -5.65 -19.87
CA ALA A 215 -0.84 -6.37 -20.75
C ALA A 215 -1.13 -7.88 -20.67
N GLU A 216 -1.15 -8.55 -21.80
CA GLU A 216 -1.26 -10.01 -21.88
C GLU A 216 0.06 -10.69 -21.48
N ASP A 217 1.19 -10.16 -21.96
CA ASP A 217 2.52 -10.56 -21.50
C ASP A 217 2.97 -9.61 -20.37
N ILE A 218 3.45 -10.18 -19.27
CA ILE A 218 3.89 -9.38 -18.11
C ILE A 218 5.04 -8.43 -18.46
N LEU A 219 5.86 -8.75 -19.46
CA LEU A 219 6.98 -7.92 -19.90
C LEU A 219 6.55 -6.62 -20.58
N ASP A 220 5.31 -6.55 -21.07
CA ASP A 220 4.74 -5.36 -21.67
C ASP A 220 4.09 -4.43 -20.62
N HIS A 221 4.11 -4.83 -19.34
CA HIS A 221 3.57 -4.00 -18.26
C HIS A 221 4.59 -2.97 -17.77
N HIS A 222 4.17 -1.72 -17.69
CA HIS A 222 4.95 -0.62 -17.13
C HIS A 222 4.41 -0.22 -15.76
N MET A 223 5.30 -0.27 -14.76
CA MET A 223 4.98 0.19 -13.41
C MET A 223 4.94 1.72 -13.35
N HIS A 224 4.08 2.25 -12.49
CA HIS A 224 4.10 3.67 -12.17
C HIS A 224 5.25 3.99 -11.23
N ALA A 225 5.89 5.15 -11.46
CA ALA A 225 6.93 5.65 -10.57
C ALA A 225 6.35 6.05 -9.21
N GLU A 226 6.96 5.57 -8.13
CA GLU A 226 6.61 5.90 -6.75
C GLU A 226 7.86 6.35 -5.99
N LEU A 227 7.72 7.40 -5.17
CA LEU A 227 8.84 7.90 -4.36
C LEU A 227 9.05 6.98 -3.17
N CYS A 228 10.27 6.47 -3.02
CA CYS A 228 10.68 5.63 -1.90
C CYS A 228 11.93 6.19 -1.20
N MET A 229 12.01 5.99 0.12
CA MET A 229 13.05 6.55 0.96
C MET A 229 13.45 5.59 2.07
N ILE A 230 14.74 5.62 2.40
CA ILE A 230 15.33 4.97 3.57
C ILE A 230 16.21 5.98 4.31
N SER A 231 16.04 6.12 5.62
CA SER A 231 16.86 7.00 6.45
C SER A 231 18.21 6.36 6.79
N ALA A 232 19.19 7.19 7.19
CA ALA A 232 20.48 6.74 7.68
C ALA A 232 20.35 5.78 8.89
N GLU A 233 19.41 6.07 9.80
CA GLU A 233 19.16 5.22 10.98
C GLU A 233 18.63 3.84 10.56
N THR A 234 17.64 3.79 9.68
CA THR A 234 17.10 2.53 9.15
C THR A 234 18.17 1.75 8.39
N ALA A 235 18.95 2.41 7.53
CA ALA A 235 20.02 1.76 6.78
C ALA A 235 21.07 1.13 7.72
N ALA A 236 21.50 1.87 8.75
CA ALA A 236 22.46 1.36 9.76
C ALA A 236 21.88 0.16 10.52
N LEU A 237 20.60 0.19 10.90
CA LEU A 237 19.93 -0.92 11.60
C LEU A 237 19.85 -2.17 10.71
N LEU A 238 19.48 -2.03 9.45
CA LEU A 238 19.41 -3.16 8.52
C LEU A 238 20.78 -3.79 8.27
N ASN A 239 21.83 -2.97 8.09
CA ASN A 239 23.19 -3.46 7.94
C ASN A 239 23.66 -4.21 9.20
N LYS A 240 23.36 -3.68 10.39
CA LYS A 240 23.65 -4.34 11.67
C LYS A 240 22.92 -5.69 11.78
N THR A 241 21.63 -5.73 11.42
CA THR A 241 20.82 -6.95 11.42
C THR A 241 21.44 -8.02 10.52
N LYS A 242 21.79 -7.68 9.27
CA LYS A 242 22.44 -8.60 8.33
C LYS A 242 23.80 -9.10 8.85
N ALA A 243 24.63 -8.20 9.36
CA ALA A 243 25.94 -8.54 9.92
C ALA A 243 25.84 -9.51 11.12
N ALA A 244 24.78 -9.42 11.90
CA ALA A 244 24.49 -10.32 13.02
C ALA A 244 23.82 -11.64 12.62
N GLY A 245 23.51 -11.86 11.32
CA GLY A 245 22.80 -13.04 10.83
C GLY A 245 21.30 -13.04 11.15
N GLY A 246 20.75 -11.89 11.51
CA GLY A 246 19.30 -11.69 11.68
C GLY A 246 18.56 -11.59 10.34
N ARG A 247 17.26 -11.90 10.35
CA ARG A 247 16.42 -11.82 9.14
C ARG A 247 15.81 -10.43 8.99
N ILE A 248 15.73 -9.97 7.75
CA ILE A 248 14.95 -8.78 7.34
C ILE A 248 13.59 -9.26 6.85
N ILE A 249 12.53 -8.92 7.56
CA ILE A 249 11.15 -9.33 7.27
C ILE A 249 10.35 -8.10 6.88
N CYS A 250 9.96 -8.01 5.61
CA CYS A 250 9.16 -6.91 5.09
C CYS A 250 7.69 -7.05 5.49
N VAL A 251 7.13 -5.99 6.04
CA VAL A 251 5.68 -5.85 6.29
C VAL A 251 5.09 -5.07 5.12
N GLY A 252 4.49 -5.80 4.19
CA GLY A 252 3.90 -5.30 2.96
C GLY A 252 4.83 -5.32 1.75
N THR A 253 4.21 -5.42 0.59
CA THR A 253 4.89 -5.35 -0.71
C THR A 253 5.52 -3.99 -0.96
N THR A 254 5.02 -2.93 -0.33
CA THR A 254 5.63 -1.59 -0.38
C THR A 254 6.99 -1.54 0.31
N SER A 255 7.13 -2.15 1.49
CA SER A 255 8.43 -2.27 2.17
C SER A 255 9.41 -3.12 1.36
N CYS A 256 8.95 -4.23 0.79
CA CYS A 256 9.73 -5.07 -0.11
C CYS A 256 10.23 -4.26 -1.31
N ARG A 257 9.35 -3.58 -2.03
CA ARG A 257 9.72 -2.79 -3.22
C ARG A 257 10.68 -1.65 -2.86
N THR A 258 10.51 -1.02 -1.71
CA THR A 258 11.44 0.01 -1.23
C THR A 258 12.83 -0.57 -1.02
N LEU A 259 12.96 -1.65 -0.25
CA LEU A 259 14.26 -2.22 0.05
C LEU A 259 14.95 -2.76 -1.21
N GLU A 260 14.22 -3.50 -2.05
CA GLU A 260 14.78 -4.06 -3.30
C GLU A 260 15.19 -2.97 -4.31
N SER A 261 14.57 -1.78 -4.23
CA SER A 261 14.95 -0.63 -5.08
C SER A 261 16.17 0.13 -4.55
N LEU A 262 16.40 0.12 -3.24
CA LEU A 262 17.40 0.96 -2.60
C LEU A 262 18.64 0.18 -2.13
N VAL A 263 18.58 -1.16 -2.08
CA VAL A 263 19.70 -2.01 -1.70
C VAL A 263 20.86 -1.85 -2.70
N ASN A 264 22.08 -1.74 -2.20
CA ASN A 264 23.29 -1.68 -3.02
C ASN A 264 23.63 -3.07 -3.62
N GLU A 265 24.55 -3.12 -4.58
CA GLU A 265 24.96 -4.36 -5.23
C GLU A 265 25.58 -5.37 -4.26
N ASP A 266 26.28 -4.89 -3.23
CA ASP A 266 26.88 -5.69 -2.15
C ASP A 266 25.88 -6.13 -1.07
N GLY A 267 24.61 -5.77 -1.21
CA GLY A 267 23.54 -6.06 -0.27
C GLY A 267 23.49 -5.14 0.94
N SER A 268 24.28 -4.09 0.99
CA SER A 268 24.25 -3.06 2.03
C SER A 268 23.18 -1.99 1.75
N PHE A 269 22.91 -1.18 2.77
CA PHE A 269 21.99 -0.04 2.69
C PHE A 269 22.70 1.25 3.10
N GLU A 270 22.27 2.37 2.51
CA GLU A 270 22.65 3.73 2.86
C GLU A 270 21.43 4.65 2.86
N GLU A 271 21.52 5.82 3.44
CA GLU A 271 20.47 6.83 3.32
C GLU A 271 20.25 7.17 1.85
N LYS A 272 19.01 7.00 1.38
CA LYS A 272 18.69 7.18 -0.04
C LYS A 272 17.22 7.50 -0.26
N SER A 273 16.96 8.36 -1.24
CA SER A 273 15.64 8.64 -1.78
C SER A 273 15.68 8.48 -3.29
N SER A 274 14.72 7.77 -3.85
CA SER A 274 14.65 7.53 -5.30
C SER A 274 13.21 7.31 -5.76
N TRP A 275 12.98 7.52 -7.04
CA TRP A 275 11.77 7.05 -7.70
C TRP A 275 11.97 5.60 -8.13
N THR A 276 11.01 4.74 -7.80
CA THR A 276 11.03 3.33 -8.16
C THR A 276 9.91 2.97 -9.12
N GLU A 277 10.25 2.26 -10.18
CA GLU A 277 9.33 1.57 -11.09
C GLU A 277 9.57 0.06 -11.05
N ILE A 278 10.14 -0.44 -9.95
CA ILE A 278 10.52 -1.84 -9.83
C ILE A 278 9.31 -2.75 -10.05
N PHE A 279 9.45 -3.66 -11.00
CA PHE A 279 8.50 -4.72 -11.27
C PHE A 279 9.11 -6.07 -10.91
N ILE A 280 8.62 -6.67 -9.84
CA ILE A 280 9.10 -7.95 -9.33
C ILE A 280 8.15 -9.05 -9.77
N TYR A 281 8.68 -10.04 -10.48
CA TYR A 281 7.95 -11.21 -10.97
C TYR A 281 8.87 -12.44 -10.95
N PRO A 282 8.36 -13.69 -11.15
CA PRO A 282 9.18 -14.90 -11.09
C PRO A 282 10.42 -14.84 -11.98
N GLY A 283 11.56 -15.15 -11.38
CA GLY A 283 12.90 -14.98 -11.96
C GLY A 283 13.69 -13.84 -11.34
N TYR A 284 13.04 -12.97 -10.54
CA TYR A 284 13.73 -11.95 -9.77
C TYR A 284 14.52 -12.56 -8.61
N THR A 285 15.75 -12.06 -8.38
CA THR A 285 16.62 -12.46 -7.26
C THR A 285 16.54 -11.41 -6.17
N PHE A 286 15.95 -11.75 -5.04
CA PHE A 286 15.86 -10.87 -3.88
C PHE A 286 17.23 -10.70 -3.21
N LYS A 287 17.56 -9.46 -2.83
CA LYS A 287 18.83 -9.07 -2.20
C LYS A 287 18.64 -8.51 -0.80
N ALA A 288 17.45 -8.00 -0.52
CA ALA A 288 17.18 -7.14 0.63
C ALA A 288 16.42 -7.83 1.75
N MET A 289 15.59 -8.84 1.47
CA MET A 289 14.67 -9.41 2.45
C MET A 289 14.74 -10.94 2.55
N ASP A 290 14.41 -11.47 3.73
CA ASP A 290 14.38 -12.89 4.06
C ASP A 290 12.97 -13.42 4.30
N GLY A 291 12.01 -12.53 4.59
CA GLY A 291 10.61 -12.87 4.85
C GLY A 291 9.65 -11.77 4.42
N LEU A 292 8.40 -12.14 4.19
CA LEU A 292 7.34 -11.23 3.76
C LEU A 292 6.06 -11.48 4.54
N ILE A 293 5.51 -10.43 5.15
CA ILE A 293 4.16 -10.40 5.71
C ILE A 293 3.32 -9.53 4.78
N THR A 294 2.23 -10.04 4.26
CA THR A 294 1.42 -9.33 3.25
C THR A 294 -0.06 -9.68 3.37
N ASN A 295 -0.93 -8.96 2.65
CA ASN A 295 -2.34 -9.37 2.45
C ASN A 295 -2.44 -10.32 1.26
N PHE A 296 -3.63 -10.93 1.08
CA PHE A 296 -3.98 -11.59 -0.17
C PHE A 296 -4.29 -10.54 -1.25
N HIS A 297 -3.82 -10.79 -2.46
CA HIS A 297 -3.86 -9.85 -3.57
C HIS A 297 -4.81 -10.32 -4.68
N LEU A 298 -5.23 -9.39 -5.56
CA LEU A 298 -6.09 -9.65 -6.72
C LEU A 298 -5.46 -10.67 -7.67
N PRO A 299 -6.27 -11.56 -8.29
CA PRO A 299 -5.81 -12.36 -9.42
C PRO A 299 -5.18 -11.47 -10.49
N GLU A 300 -4.17 -11.99 -11.16
CA GLU A 300 -3.49 -11.33 -12.28
C GLU A 300 -2.84 -9.97 -11.93
N SER A 301 -2.70 -9.64 -10.64
CA SER A 301 -2.07 -8.38 -10.22
C SER A 301 -0.55 -8.48 -10.13
N THR A 302 0.13 -7.34 -10.27
CA THR A 302 1.59 -7.24 -10.06
C THR A 302 2.01 -7.71 -8.67
N LEU A 303 1.11 -7.64 -7.69
CA LEU A 303 1.39 -8.05 -6.30
C LEU A 303 1.37 -9.58 -6.13
N VAL A 304 0.47 -10.30 -6.81
CA VAL A 304 0.55 -11.78 -6.87
C VAL A 304 1.83 -12.23 -7.57
N MET A 305 2.27 -11.49 -8.61
CA MET A 305 3.52 -11.75 -9.31
C MET A 305 4.74 -11.59 -8.39
N LEU A 306 4.76 -10.53 -7.55
CA LEU A 306 5.81 -10.29 -6.56
C LEU A 306 5.86 -11.41 -5.52
N VAL A 307 4.71 -11.78 -4.94
CA VAL A 307 4.64 -12.87 -3.95
C VAL A 307 5.07 -14.20 -4.59
N SER A 308 4.66 -14.44 -5.85
CA SER A 308 5.07 -15.62 -6.63
C SER A 308 6.57 -15.64 -6.95
N ALA A 309 7.19 -14.49 -7.14
CA ALA A 309 8.64 -14.39 -7.29
C ALA A 309 9.38 -14.81 -6.01
N PHE A 310 8.79 -14.50 -4.83
CA PHE A 310 9.42 -14.76 -3.54
C PHE A 310 9.26 -16.22 -3.07
N ALA A 311 8.07 -16.81 -3.25
CA ALA A 311 7.74 -18.13 -2.69
C ALA A 311 7.53 -19.23 -3.75
N GLY A 312 7.70 -18.90 -5.02
CA GLY A 312 7.36 -19.80 -6.12
C GLY A 312 5.87 -19.72 -6.50
N ARG A 313 5.60 -19.62 -7.81
CA ARG A 313 4.24 -19.42 -8.33
C ARG A 313 3.29 -20.54 -7.89
N GLU A 314 3.71 -21.79 -7.97
CA GLU A 314 2.86 -22.94 -7.62
C GLU A 314 2.49 -22.94 -6.13
N ASN A 315 3.47 -22.72 -5.25
CA ASN A 315 3.24 -22.62 -3.82
C ASN A 315 2.24 -21.50 -3.48
N VAL A 316 2.42 -20.34 -4.11
CA VAL A 316 1.55 -19.18 -3.90
C VAL A 316 0.13 -19.45 -4.38
N LEU A 317 -0.05 -19.95 -5.60
CA LEU A 317 -1.38 -20.24 -6.14
C LEU A 317 -2.08 -21.34 -5.35
N ASN A 318 -1.36 -22.38 -4.88
CA ASN A 318 -1.90 -23.40 -4.00
C ASN A 318 -2.37 -22.80 -2.68
N ALA A 319 -1.56 -21.95 -2.03
CA ALA A 319 -1.93 -21.26 -0.79
C ALA A 319 -3.14 -20.33 -0.97
N TYR A 320 -3.24 -19.64 -2.12
CA TYR A 320 -4.38 -18.77 -2.42
C TYR A 320 -5.67 -19.58 -2.66
N ASN A 321 -5.59 -20.69 -3.41
CA ASN A 321 -6.73 -21.58 -3.61
C ASN A 321 -7.18 -22.21 -2.27
N GLU A 322 -6.24 -22.55 -1.39
CA GLU A 322 -6.55 -23.03 -0.05
C GLU A 322 -7.22 -21.94 0.79
N ALA A 323 -6.70 -20.70 0.76
CA ALA A 323 -7.31 -19.57 1.45
C ALA A 323 -8.75 -19.29 0.97
N VAL A 324 -9.04 -19.46 -0.33
CA VAL A 324 -10.40 -19.37 -0.86
C VAL A 324 -11.29 -20.48 -0.29
N ARG A 325 -10.83 -21.73 -0.27
CA ARG A 325 -11.57 -22.87 0.31
C ARG A 325 -11.86 -22.70 1.80
N GLU A 326 -10.87 -22.18 2.52
CA GLU A 326 -10.94 -21.89 3.96
C GLU A 326 -11.66 -20.56 4.25
N ARG A 327 -12.18 -19.89 3.21
CA ARG A 327 -12.92 -18.64 3.32
C ARG A 327 -12.16 -17.54 4.07
N TYR A 328 -10.89 -17.34 3.73
CA TYR A 328 -10.15 -16.16 4.14
C TYR A 328 -10.75 -14.91 3.55
N ARG A 329 -10.54 -13.79 4.21
CA ARG A 329 -10.91 -12.46 3.72
C ARG A 329 -9.77 -11.90 2.89
N PHE A 330 -10.09 -11.28 1.76
CA PHE A 330 -9.09 -10.81 0.79
C PHE A 330 -8.96 -9.29 0.78
N PHE A 331 -7.82 -8.79 0.33
CA PHE A 331 -7.40 -7.40 0.10
C PHE A 331 -7.21 -6.58 1.36
N SER A 332 -7.40 -5.22 1.25
CA SER A 332 -6.97 -4.21 2.24
C SER A 332 -7.42 -4.46 3.67
N PHE A 333 -8.66 -4.89 3.86
CA PHE A 333 -9.23 -5.20 5.17
C PHE A 333 -9.37 -6.71 5.41
N GLY A 334 -8.73 -7.49 4.56
CA GLY A 334 -8.75 -8.95 4.62
C GLY A 334 -7.80 -9.51 5.67
N ASP A 335 -7.47 -10.77 5.48
CA ASP A 335 -6.55 -11.53 6.31
C ASP A 335 -5.11 -11.40 5.80
N ALA A 336 -4.16 -11.88 6.59
CA ALA A 336 -2.74 -11.78 6.31
C ALA A 336 -2.13 -13.10 5.85
N MET A 337 -1.00 -12.98 5.16
CA MET A 337 -0.11 -14.07 4.80
C MET A 337 1.29 -13.78 5.35
N CYS A 338 1.95 -14.77 5.93
CA CYS A 338 3.35 -14.74 6.34
C CYS A 338 4.13 -15.78 5.55
N ILE A 339 5.19 -15.36 4.88
CA ILE A 339 6.02 -16.19 4.00
C ILE A 339 7.45 -16.16 4.51
N LEU A 340 7.98 -17.30 4.92
CA LEU A 340 9.31 -17.45 5.54
C LEU A 340 10.11 -18.57 4.92
#